data_7a401a99c8d35b33b3cc0846caf8abe2
#
_entry.id   7a401a99c8d35b33b3cc0846caf8abe2
#
_cell.length_a   1.000
_cell.length_b   1.000
_cell.length_c   1.000
_cell.angle_alpha   90.00
_cell.angle_beta   90.00
_cell.angle_gamma   90.00
#
_symmetry.space_group_name_H-M   'P 1'
#
loop_
_entity.id
_entity.type
_entity.pdbx_description
1 polymer ?
#
loop_
_entity_poly.entity_id
_entity_poly.type
_entity_poly.pdbx_seq_one_letter_code
_entity_poly.pdbx_strand_id
1 'polypeptide(L)'
;MITETEQAYIARIREYFGNELVSVDTHPGDWSDGVLRSMLINAPAIYVAWLGAGEGRTRGRLVSHWVFYVIGDMLNGREASRPGLYQIVARLIAVLNGFRTEKTSPLYFEKAVN
;
A
#
# COMPACT_ATOMS: atom_id res chain seq x y z
N MET A 1 5.54 -5.46 16.45
CA MET A 1 4.25 -4.76 16.23
C MET A 1 4.16 -4.10 14.87
N ILE A 2 5.11 -3.23 14.51
CA ILE A 2 5.08 -2.56 13.19
C ILE A 2 5.21 -3.57 12.05
N THR A 3 6.13 -4.50 12.16
CA THR A 3 6.35 -5.54 11.15
C THR A 3 5.12 -6.44 10.99
N GLU A 4 4.49 -6.83 12.08
CA GLU A 4 3.28 -7.66 12.04
C GLU A 4 2.12 -6.91 11.39
N THR A 5 1.95 -5.64 11.70
CA THR A 5 0.90 -4.79 11.11
C THR A 5 1.13 -4.61 9.61
N GLU A 6 2.36 -4.35 9.23
CA GLU A 6 2.75 -4.23 7.82
C GLU A 6 2.45 -5.52 7.05
N GLN A 7 2.83 -6.66 7.59
CA GLN A 7 2.57 -7.94 6.95
C GLN A 7 1.07 -8.24 6.85
N ALA A 8 0.29 -7.80 7.83
CA ALA A 8 -1.16 -7.93 7.78
C ALA A 8 -1.78 -7.11 6.64
N TYR A 9 -1.29 -5.90 6.42
CA TYR A 9 -1.74 -5.07 5.30
C TYR A 9 -1.35 -5.70 3.96
N ILE A 10 -0.12 -6.17 3.84
CA ILE A 10 0.37 -6.84 2.62
C ILE A 10 -0.46 -8.09 2.33
N ALA A 11 -0.70 -8.91 3.33
CA ALA A 11 -1.50 -10.13 3.17
C ALA A 11 -2.92 -9.83 2.71
N ARG A 12 -3.54 -8.81 3.29
CA ARG A 12 -4.89 -8.39 2.90
C ARG A 12 -4.95 -7.92 1.46
N ILE A 13 -3.96 -7.14 1.04
CA ILE A 13 -3.88 -6.65 -0.34
C ILE A 13 -3.68 -7.82 -1.30
N ARG A 14 -2.77 -8.72 -1.00
CA ARG A 14 -2.51 -9.90 -1.83
C ARG A 14 -3.74 -10.80 -1.97
N GLU A 15 -4.45 -11.01 -0.88
CA GLU A 15 -5.66 -11.81 -0.88
C GLU A 15 -6.73 -11.20 -1.78
N TYR A 16 -6.90 -9.89 -1.73
CA TYR A 16 -7.94 -9.21 -2.49
C TYR A 16 -7.59 -9.10 -3.98
N PHE A 17 -6.38 -8.66 -4.31
CA PHE A 17 -6.00 -8.43 -5.70
C PHE A 17 -5.56 -9.69 -6.43
N GLY A 18 -4.99 -10.65 -5.72
CA GLY A 18 -4.50 -11.88 -6.34
C GLY A 18 -3.51 -11.59 -7.46
N ASN A 19 -3.79 -12.15 -8.64
CA ASN A 19 -2.91 -12.04 -9.81
C ASN A 19 -3.07 -10.72 -10.57
N GLU A 20 -3.96 -9.83 -10.14
CA GLU A 20 -4.13 -8.52 -10.78
C GLU A 20 -2.93 -7.60 -10.55
N LEU A 21 -2.15 -7.87 -9.50
CA LEU A 21 -0.90 -7.16 -9.22
C LEU A 21 0.29 -8.09 -9.41
N VAL A 22 1.35 -7.57 -9.99
CA VAL A 22 2.60 -8.33 -10.15
C VAL A 22 3.32 -8.44 -8.82
N SER A 23 3.27 -7.39 -8.00
CA SER A 23 4.03 -7.32 -6.78
C SER A 23 3.27 -6.57 -5.69
N VAL A 24 3.31 -7.08 -4.47
CA VAL A 24 2.86 -6.39 -3.26
C VAL A 24 3.91 -6.67 -2.20
N ASP A 25 4.60 -5.64 -1.74
CA ASP A 25 5.73 -5.82 -0.83
C ASP A 25 5.98 -4.58 0.01
N THR A 26 6.95 -4.69 0.91
CA THR A 26 7.46 -3.57 1.68
C THR A 26 8.32 -2.68 0.78
N HIS A 27 8.14 -1.36 0.88
CA HIS A 27 9.02 -0.43 0.19
C HIS A 27 10.43 -0.55 0.79
N PRO A 28 11.49 -0.64 -0.04
CA PRO A 28 12.85 -0.84 0.47
C PRO A 28 13.47 0.36 1.18
N GLY A 29 12.77 1.50 1.24
CA GLY A 29 13.28 2.68 1.92
C GLY A 29 14.26 3.50 1.11
N ASP A 30 14.44 3.17 -0.15
CA ASP A 30 15.44 3.76 -1.04
C ASP A 30 14.76 4.14 -2.35
N TRP A 31 15.12 5.29 -2.90
CA TRP A 31 14.59 5.81 -4.17
C TRP A 31 15.66 5.89 -5.25
N SER A 32 16.70 5.07 -5.18
CA SER A 32 17.72 5.00 -6.23
C SER A 32 17.11 4.60 -7.58
N ASP A 33 17.82 4.91 -8.66
CA ASP A 33 17.37 4.58 -10.02
C ASP A 33 17.15 3.08 -10.20
N GLY A 34 17.97 2.25 -9.57
CA GLY A 34 17.83 0.80 -9.62
C GLY A 34 16.53 0.32 -8.96
N VAL A 35 16.20 0.89 -7.81
CA VAL A 35 14.95 0.56 -7.10
C VAL A 35 13.74 1.03 -7.91
N LEU A 36 13.75 2.25 -8.43
CA LEU A 36 12.66 2.77 -9.25
C LEU A 36 12.44 1.90 -10.49
N ARG A 37 13.53 1.51 -11.15
CA ARG A 37 13.45 0.65 -12.33
C ARG A 37 12.86 -0.72 -11.99
N SER A 38 13.27 -1.30 -10.88
CA SER A 38 12.73 -2.58 -10.39
C SER A 38 11.22 -2.47 -10.12
N MET A 39 10.79 -1.38 -9.47
CA MET A 39 9.37 -1.15 -9.20
C MET A 39 8.56 -1.04 -10.49
N LEU A 40 9.07 -0.36 -11.50
CA LEU A 40 8.40 -0.21 -12.79
C LEU A 40 8.31 -1.53 -13.55
N ILE A 41 9.35 -2.34 -13.52
CA ILE A 41 9.37 -3.66 -14.16
C ILE A 41 8.34 -4.59 -13.52
N ASN A 42 8.15 -4.48 -12.21
CA ASN A 42 7.22 -5.32 -11.46
C ASN A 42 5.83 -4.68 -11.30
N ALA A 43 5.50 -3.69 -12.10
CA ALA A 43 4.17 -3.06 -12.10
C ALA A 43 3.13 -3.90 -12.85
N PRO A 44 1.84 -3.83 -12.51
CA PRO A 44 1.29 -3.02 -11.42
C PRO A 44 1.66 -3.57 -10.05
N ALA A 45 1.94 -2.68 -9.11
CA ALA A 45 2.46 -3.07 -7.80
C ALA A 45 1.98 -2.12 -6.71
N ILE A 46 2.00 -2.62 -5.49
CA ILE A 46 1.75 -1.80 -4.30
C ILE A 46 2.89 -2.04 -3.31
N TYR A 47 3.47 -0.96 -2.81
CA TYR A 47 4.53 -1.01 -1.81
C TYR A 47 4.07 -0.30 -0.55
N VAL A 48 4.29 -0.92 0.60
CA VAL A 48 3.83 -0.42 1.90
C VAL A 48 5.03 0.11 2.68
N ALA A 49 4.87 1.28 3.28
CA ALA A 49 5.89 1.86 4.14
C ALA A 49 5.29 2.48 5.39
N TRP A 50 5.96 2.30 6.52
CA TRP A 50 5.62 2.98 7.76
C TRP A 50 6.38 4.29 7.83
N LEU A 51 5.67 5.40 8.03
CA LEU A 51 6.25 6.72 8.08
C LEU A 51 6.58 7.20 9.50
N GLY A 52 6.18 6.44 10.50
CA GLY A 52 6.40 6.82 11.88
C GLY A 52 5.12 6.96 12.66
N ALA A 53 5.25 7.33 13.92
CA ALA A 53 4.12 7.54 14.80
C ALA A 53 4.17 8.94 15.37
N GLY A 54 3.00 9.54 15.55
CA GLY A 54 2.83 10.83 16.17
C GLY A 54 1.81 10.77 17.30
N GLU A 55 1.70 11.85 18.06
CA GLU A 55 0.72 11.94 19.12
C GLU A 55 -0.69 12.06 18.55
N GLY A 56 -1.60 11.21 19.02
CA GLY A 56 -2.99 11.24 18.62
C GLY A 56 -3.78 12.33 19.37
N ARG A 57 -5.04 12.51 18.97
CA ARG A 57 -5.95 13.47 19.61
C ARG A 57 -6.23 13.11 21.07
N THR A 58 -6.17 11.84 21.40
CA THR A 58 -6.36 11.36 22.76
C THR A 58 -5.00 11.24 23.43
N ARG A 59 -4.88 11.85 24.58
CA ARG A 59 -3.64 11.86 25.37
C ARG A 59 -3.19 10.43 25.67
N GLY A 60 -1.92 10.13 25.41
CA GLY A 60 -1.35 8.81 25.62
C GLY A 60 -1.52 7.82 24.48
N ARG A 61 -2.17 8.22 23.39
CA ARG A 61 -2.28 7.38 22.19
C ARG A 61 -1.34 7.85 21.09
N LEU A 62 -0.71 6.88 20.44
CA LEU A 62 0.12 7.14 19.25
C LEU A 62 -0.66 6.81 18.00
N VAL A 63 -0.52 7.66 16.99
CA VAL A 63 -1.07 7.44 15.67
C VAL A 63 0.06 7.06 14.73
N SER A 64 -0.02 5.88 14.15
CA SER A 64 0.93 5.42 13.14
C SER A 64 0.49 5.88 11.76
N HIS A 65 1.44 6.39 11.00
CA HIS A 65 1.21 6.83 9.63
C HIS A 65 1.83 5.83 8.66
N TRP A 66 1.03 5.41 7.70
CA TRP A 66 1.41 4.45 6.67
C TRP A 66 1.26 5.08 5.30
N VAL A 67 2.11 4.68 4.38
CA VAL A 67 2.03 5.08 2.98
C VAL A 67 1.93 3.83 2.11
N PHE A 68 1.05 3.89 1.14
CA PHE A 68 0.89 2.84 0.14
C PHE A 68 1.23 3.45 -1.22
N TYR A 69 2.35 3.02 -1.79
CA TYR A 69 2.78 3.47 -3.11
C TYR A 69 2.17 2.55 -4.16
N VAL A 70 1.35 3.11 -5.02
CA VAL A 70 0.66 2.37 -6.08
C VAL A 70 1.35 2.68 -7.42
N ILE A 71 1.88 1.66 -8.05
CA ILE A 71 2.56 1.77 -9.33
C ILE A 71 1.69 1.12 -10.39
N GLY A 72 1.20 1.91 -11.34
CA GLY A 72 0.43 1.41 -12.46
C GLY A 72 1.34 0.86 -13.56
N ASP A 73 0.78 -0.03 -14.38
CA ASP A 73 1.50 -0.59 -15.51
C ASP A 73 1.43 0.35 -16.71
N MET A 74 2.42 1.22 -16.81
CA MET A 74 2.50 2.22 -17.89
C MET A 74 3.01 1.63 -19.20
N LEU A 75 3.76 0.54 -19.13
CA LEU A 75 4.40 -0.07 -20.29
C LEU A 75 3.43 -0.97 -21.06
N ASN A 76 2.56 -1.66 -20.34
CA ASN A 76 1.56 -2.57 -20.91
C ASN A 76 0.14 -2.08 -20.60
N GLY A 77 -0.02 -0.79 -20.37
CA GLY A 77 -1.19 -0.17 -19.78
C GLY A 77 -2.51 -0.29 -20.53
N ARG A 78 -2.56 -1.14 -21.55
CA ARG A 78 -3.78 -1.40 -22.33
C ARG A 78 -4.19 -2.86 -22.36
N GLU A 79 -3.53 -3.70 -21.60
CA GLU A 79 -4.00 -5.07 -21.44
C GLU A 79 -5.30 -5.07 -20.63
N ALA A 80 -6.36 -5.56 -21.24
CA ALA A 80 -7.70 -5.55 -20.66
C ALA A 80 -7.81 -6.35 -19.35
N SER A 81 -6.86 -7.22 -19.08
CA SER A 81 -6.82 -8.06 -17.88
C SER A 81 -6.26 -7.37 -16.63
N ARG A 82 -5.67 -6.20 -16.79
CA ARG A 82 -5.03 -5.48 -15.66
C ARG A 82 -5.75 -4.18 -15.35
N PRO A 83 -6.00 -3.90 -14.08
CA PRO A 83 -6.68 -2.66 -13.68
C PRO A 83 -5.80 -1.44 -13.93
N GLY A 84 -6.42 -0.33 -14.26
CA GLY A 84 -5.73 0.95 -14.34
C GLY A 84 -5.36 1.49 -12.97
N LEU A 85 -4.45 2.47 -12.94
CA LEU A 85 -3.94 3.05 -11.70
C LEU A 85 -5.07 3.53 -10.77
N TYR A 86 -6.03 4.29 -11.30
CA TYR A 86 -7.10 4.83 -10.48
C TYR A 86 -8.03 3.76 -9.91
N GLN A 87 -8.24 2.68 -10.66
CA GLN A 87 -9.01 1.55 -10.18
C GLN A 87 -8.31 0.85 -9.02
N ILE A 88 -6.99 0.69 -9.12
CA ILE A 88 -6.19 0.09 -8.03
C ILE A 88 -6.30 0.95 -6.78
N VAL A 89 -6.14 2.26 -6.90
CA VAL A 89 -6.23 3.18 -5.76
C VAL A 89 -7.61 3.11 -5.11
N ALA A 90 -8.67 3.18 -5.88
CA ALA A 90 -10.03 3.11 -5.35
C ALA A 90 -10.32 1.79 -4.64
N ARG A 91 -9.88 0.69 -5.22
CA ARG A 91 -10.07 -0.64 -4.63
C ARG A 91 -9.21 -0.83 -3.39
N LEU A 92 -7.99 -0.30 -3.38
CA LEU A 92 -7.11 -0.34 -2.22
C LEU A 92 -7.74 0.38 -1.04
N ILE A 93 -8.27 1.56 -1.26
CA ILE A 93 -8.98 2.33 -0.23
C ILE A 93 -10.16 1.50 0.31
N ALA A 94 -10.96 0.92 -0.57
CA ALA A 94 -12.12 0.12 -0.16
C ALA A 94 -11.72 -1.11 0.67
N VAL A 95 -10.61 -1.74 0.34
CA VAL A 95 -10.14 -2.96 1.02
C VAL A 95 -9.54 -2.66 2.39
N LEU A 96 -8.82 -1.55 2.51
CA LEU A 96 -8.06 -1.23 3.72
C LEU A 96 -8.76 -0.24 4.64
N ASN A 97 -9.64 0.61 4.13
CA ASN A 97 -10.30 1.60 4.97
C ASN A 97 -11.17 0.90 6.02
N GLY A 98 -10.92 1.19 7.28
CA GLY A 98 -11.61 0.53 8.38
C GLY A 98 -11.01 -0.83 8.78
N PHE A 99 -10.07 -1.36 8.01
CA PHE A 99 -9.40 -2.62 8.35
C PHE A 99 -8.53 -2.46 9.60
N ARG A 100 -8.60 -3.42 10.49
CA ARG A 100 -7.76 -3.44 11.68
C ARG A 100 -7.20 -4.82 11.92
N THR A 101 -6.04 -4.85 12.57
CA THR A 101 -5.48 -6.09 13.12
C THR A 101 -5.93 -6.26 14.57
N GLU A 102 -5.62 -7.37 15.19
CA GLU A 102 -5.96 -7.62 16.61
C GLU A 102 -5.37 -6.57 17.55
N LYS A 103 -4.27 -5.95 17.17
CA LYS A 103 -3.50 -5.04 18.02
C LYS A 103 -3.59 -3.57 17.62
N THR A 104 -4.36 -3.25 16.59
CA THR A 104 -4.43 -1.88 16.08
C THR A 104 -5.87 -1.39 16.01
N SER A 105 -6.02 -0.07 16.02
CA SER A 105 -7.27 0.58 15.64
C SER A 105 -7.49 0.48 14.13
N PRO A 106 -8.72 0.70 13.63
CA PRO A 106 -8.96 0.69 12.20
C PRO A 106 -8.09 1.67 11.45
N LEU A 107 -7.69 1.28 10.24
CA LEU A 107 -6.93 2.13 9.32
C LEU A 107 -7.90 3.04 8.58
N TYR A 108 -7.58 4.32 8.49
CA TYR A 108 -8.35 5.29 7.73
C TYR A 108 -7.46 6.04 6.76
N PHE A 109 -7.93 6.24 5.55
CA PHE A 109 -7.22 7.02 4.55
C PHE A 109 -7.43 8.51 4.77
N GLU A 110 -6.35 9.27 4.79
CA GLU A 110 -6.41 10.72 4.87
C GLU A 110 -6.52 11.37 3.50
N LYS A 111 -5.66 10.90 2.57
CA LYS A 111 -5.62 11.45 1.21
C LYS A 111 -4.90 10.52 0.26
N ALA A 112 -5.17 10.70 -1.02
CA ALA A 112 -4.40 10.11 -2.10
C ALA A 112 -3.79 11.25 -2.92
N VAL A 113 -2.53 11.08 -3.32
CA VAL A 113 -1.77 12.09 -4.08
C VAL A 113 -1.16 11.41 -5.29
N ASN A 114 -1.24 12.11 -6.41
CA ASN A 114 -0.68 11.60 -7.65
C ASN A 114 0.72 12.16 -7.88
#